data_5325d830c19eb82c61eff04561cc51b1
#
_entry.id   5325d830c19eb82c61eff04561cc51b1
#
_cell.length_a   1.000
_cell.length_b   1.000
_cell.length_c   1.000
_cell.angle_alpha   90.00
_cell.angle_beta   90.00
_cell.angle_gamma   90.00
#
_symmetry.space_group_name_H-M   'P 1'
#
loop_
_entity.id
_entity.type
_entity.pdbx_description
1 polymer ?
#
loop_
_entity_poly.entity_id
_entity_poly.type
_entity_poly.pdbx_seq_one_letter_code
_entity_poly.pdbx_strand_id
1 'polypeptide(L)' 'MRRYRYRTSVLTGPWRETEYEAADDAVRAKQAISDGGNGTGIRWTVPGRIEERVTGEATRTK' A
#
# COMPACT_ATOMS: atom_id res chain seq x y z
N MET A 1 5.67 2.86 14.83
CA MET A 1 4.58 3.23 13.91
C MET A 1 4.62 2.40 12.66
N ARG A 2 3.48 2.16 12.08
CA ARG A 2 3.39 1.42 10.84
C ARG A 2 3.03 2.36 9.72
N ARG A 3 3.65 2.12 8.57
CA ARG A 3 3.35 2.86 7.36
C ARG A 3 3.12 1.89 6.24
N TYR A 4 2.37 2.33 5.25
CA TYR A 4 1.96 1.49 4.14
C TYR A 4 2.11 2.24 2.84
N ARG A 5 2.41 1.52 1.76
CA ARG A 5 2.42 2.10 0.43
C ARG A 5 2.10 1.03 -0.59
N TYR A 6 1.58 1.45 -1.73
CA TYR A 6 1.45 0.50 -2.82
C TYR A 6 2.78 0.41 -3.56
N ARG A 7 3.02 -0.74 -4.14
CA ARG A 7 4.17 -0.92 -5.00
C ARG A 7 3.80 -1.86 -6.11
N THR A 8 4.07 -1.45 -7.37
CA THR A 8 3.79 -2.26 -8.54
C THR A 8 5.07 -2.41 -9.34
N SER A 9 4.99 -3.15 -10.43
CA SER A 9 6.13 -3.28 -11.33
C SER A 9 6.43 -1.96 -12.05
N VAL A 10 5.56 -0.98 -11.95
CA VAL A 10 5.68 0.29 -12.68
C VAL A 10 5.94 1.46 -11.75
N LEU A 11 5.24 1.52 -10.62
CA LEU A 11 5.26 2.67 -9.74
C LEU A 11 5.33 2.25 -8.29
N THR A 12 5.76 3.19 -7.45
CA THR A 12 5.75 3.02 -5.99
C THR A 12 5.14 4.28 -5.41
N GLY A 13 4.18 4.11 -4.53
CA GLY A 13 3.51 5.24 -3.91
C GLY A 13 4.19 5.73 -2.65
N PRO A 14 3.68 6.81 -2.08
CA PRO A 14 4.23 7.35 -0.85
C PRO A 14 3.80 6.49 0.34
N TRP A 15 4.55 6.61 1.43
CA TRP A 15 4.20 5.94 2.67
C TRP A 15 3.00 6.63 3.29
N ARG A 16 2.03 5.83 3.70
CA ARG A 16 0.81 6.33 4.34
C ARG A 16 0.64 5.68 5.70
N GLU A 17 -0.27 6.21 6.49
CA GLU A 17 -0.50 5.70 7.83
C GLU A 17 -1.43 4.49 7.85
N THR A 18 -2.20 4.28 6.81
CA THR A 18 -3.12 3.16 6.75
C THR A 18 -3.04 2.47 5.41
N GLU A 19 -3.43 1.20 5.41
CA GLU A 19 -3.51 0.44 4.17
C GLU A 19 -4.54 1.03 3.21
N TYR A 20 -5.61 1.57 3.76
CA TYR A 20 -6.66 2.14 2.93
C TYR A 20 -6.15 3.33 2.13
N GLU A 21 -5.34 4.16 2.77
CA GLU A 21 -4.75 5.29 2.07
C GLU A 21 -3.81 4.83 0.97
N ALA A 22 -3.00 3.80 1.25
CA ALA A 22 -2.09 3.27 0.24
C ALA A 22 -2.86 2.67 -0.92
N ALA A 23 -3.93 1.96 -0.63
CA ALA A 23 -4.77 1.37 -1.67
C ALA A 23 -5.43 2.45 -2.52
N ASP A 24 -5.90 3.52 -1.87
CA ASP A 24 -6.51 4.62 -2.59
C ASP A 24 -5.51 5.28 -3.53
N ASP A 25 -4.27 5.42 -3.08
CA ASP A 25 -3.21 5.96 -3.94
C ASP A 25 -3.00 5.08 -5.17
N ALA A 26 -3.06 3.77 -5.00
CA ALA A 26 -2.90 2.85 -6.13
C ALA A 26 -4.02 3.04 -7.14
N VAL A 27 -5.24 3.22 -6.65
CA VAL A 27 -6.39 3.44 -7.53
C VAL A 27 -6.23 4.77 -8.27
N ARG A 28 -5.82 5.80 -7.56
CA ARG A 28 -5.62 7.11 -8.19
C ARG A 28 -4.51 7.08 -9.22
N ALA A 29 -3.51 6.24 -9.01
CA ALA A 29 -2.41 6.10 -9.97
C ALA A 29 -2.75 5.11 -11.09
N LYS A 30 -3.98 4.60 -11.07
CA LYS A 30 -4.48 3.66 -12.08
C LYS A 30 -3.70 2.35 -12.09
N GLN A 31 -3.13 2.01 -10.96
CA GLN A 31 -2.45 0.73 -10.79
C GLN A 31 -3.40 -0.33 -10.26
N ALA A 32 -4.59 0.09 -9.84
CA ALA A 32 -5.61 -0.79 -9.32
C ALA A 32 -6.98 -0.16 -9.53
N ILE A 33 -8.01 -0.97 -9.39
CA ILE A 33 -9.38 -0.46 -9.46
C ILE A 33 -10.09 -0.82 -8.17
N SER A 34 -11.04 0.01 -7.79
CA SER A 34 -11.83 -0.24 -6.61
C SER A 34 -12.91 -1.27 -6.98
N ASP A 35 -12.92 -2.40 -6.32
CA ASP A 35 -13.92 -3.42 -6.62
C ASP A 35 -14.86 -3.67 -5.45
N GLY A 36 -14.75 -2.89 -4.39
CA GLY A 36 -15.67 -3.00 -3.28
C GLY A 36 -15.51 -4.25 -2.45
N GLY A 37 -14.41 -4.96 -2.64
CA GLY A 37 -14.21 -6.19 -1.93
C GLY A 37 -13.78 -5.99 -0.49
N ASN A 38 -13.31 -7.04 0.12
CA ASN A 38 -12.86 -7.02 1.49
C ASN A 38 -11.48 -6.37 1.62
N GLY A 39 -11.13 -6.04 2.82
CA GLY A 39 -9.84 -5.43 3.10
C GLY A 39 -9.73 -4.09 2.43
N THR A 40 -8.73 -3.91 1.60
CA THR A 40 -8.53 -2.64 0.91
C THR A 40 -9.53 -2.42 -0.21
N GLY A 41 -10.24 -3.46 -0.65
CA GLY A 41 -11.27 -3.30 -1.64
C GLY A 41 -10.79 -2.95 -3.02
N ILE A 42 -9.60 -3.39 -3.39
CA ILE A 42 -9.04 -3.07 -4.69
C ILE A 42 -8.62 -4.34 -5.42
N ARG A 43 -8.54 -4.21 -6.73
CA ARG A 43 -8.01 -5.25 -7.60
C ARG A 43 -6.86 -4.63 -8.39
N TRP A 44 -5.72 -5.28 -8.36
CA TRP A 44 -4.56 -4.79 -9.08
C TRP A 44 -4.73 -4.97 -10.58
N THR A 45 -4.44 -3.92 -11.36
CA THR A 45 -4.47 -4.00 -12.82
C THR A 45 -3.09 -4.34 -13.37
N VAL A 46 -2.08 -4.25 -12.53
CA VAL A 46 -0.71 -4.68 -12.84
C VAL A 46 -0.23 -5.42 -11.61
N PRO A 47 0.84 -6.20 -11.72
CA PRO A 47 1.35 -6.87 -10.51
C PRO A 47 1.71 -5.84 -9.46
N GLY A 48 1.11 -5.99 -8.28
CA GLY A 48 1.34 -5.01 -7.22
C GLY A 48 0.93 -5.55 -5.87
N ARG A 49 1.29 -4.81 -4.85
CA ARG A 49 0.96 -5.16 -3.47
C ARG A 49 1.05 -3.93 -2.59
N ILE A 50 0.52 -4.06 -1.39
CA ILE A 50 0.68 -3.05 -0.35
C ILE A 50 1.86 -3.49 0.50
N GLU A 51 2.84 -2.64 0.65
CA GLU A 51 3.99 -2.91 1.50
C GLU A 51 3.78 -2.25 2.86
N GLU A 52 4.26 -2.92 3.88
CA GLU A 52 4.18 -2.41 5.24
C GLU A 52 5.59 -2.14 5.75
N ARG A 53 5.74 -1.05 6.47
CA ARG A 53 7.00 -0.70 7.10
C ARG A 53 6.72 -0.35 8.56
N VAL A 54 7.49 -0.96 9.45
CA VAL A 54 7.41 -0.64 10.87
C VAL A 54 8.62 0.20 11.21
N THR A 55 8.36 1.36 11.82
CA THR A 55 9.44 2.28 12.16
C THR A 55 9.39 2.56 13.65
N GLY A 56 10.50 3.01 14.14
CA GLY A 56 10.59 3.47 15.52
C GLY A 56 11.14 2.46 16.46
N GLU A 57 10.63 1.26 16.43
CA GLU A 57 11.09 0.29 17.39
C GLU A 57 12.05 -0.69 16.79
N ALA A 58 12.28 -0.60 15.58
CA ALA A 58 13.16 -1.53 14.93
C ALA A 58 14.51 -1.58 15.57
N THR A 59 14.73 -0.64 16.33
CA THR A 59 15.99 -0.58 16.95
C THR A 59 16.20 -1.67 17.92
N ARG A 60 15.47 -2.33 18.28
CA ARG A 60 15.73 -3.25 19.19
C ARG A 60 16.41 -4.33 18.87
N THR A 61 16.71 -4.34 18.57
CA THR A 61 17.29 -5.06 18.39
C THR A 61 17.72 -5.70 18.45
N LYS A 62 17.90 -5.88 18.63
CA LYS A 62 18.42 -6.37 18.76
C LYS A 62 18.84 -6.63 18.90
#